data_93e9cca8dc36498b1c038a863e466a2f
#
_entry.id   93e9cca8dc36498b1c038a863e466a2f
#
_cell.length_a   1.000
_cell.length_b   1.000
_cell.length_c   1.000
_cell.angle_alpha   90.00
_cell.angle_beta   90.00
_cell.angle_gamma   90.00
#
_symmetry.space_group_name_H-M   'P 1'
#
loop_
_entity.id
_entity.type
_entity.pdbx_description
1 polymer ?
#
loop_
_entity_poly.entity_id
_entity_poly.type
_entity_poly.pdbx_seq_one_letter_code
_entity_poly.pdbx_strand_id
1 'polypeptide(L)'
;KKLSKYFLLNLNLLRDKYPHIIKEIRGRGFLIGIKLYKDQAKFIKELMDNNLLTIRAAENVVRILPPLNVKKNELDQALKIINKVCTNLK
;
A
#
# COMPACT_ATOMS: atom_id res chain seq x y z
N LYS A 1 8.42 -14.39 -5.85
CA LYS A 1 9.21 -14.60 -4.64
C LYS A 1 8.30 -14.61 -3.42
N LYS A 2 8.74 -15.29 -2.36
CA LYS A 2 7.89 -15.48 -1.19
C LYS A 2 7.45 -14.18 -0.54
N LEU A 3 8.36 -13.22 -0.39
CA LEU A 3 8.02 -11.96 0.28
C LEU A 3 7.06 -11.11 -0.52
N SER A 4 7.17 -11.09 -1.83
CA SER A 4 6.24 -10.33 -2.65
C SER A 4 4.84 -10.94 -2.61
N LYS A 5 4.75 -12.27 -2.63
CA LYS A 5 3.47 -12.95 -2.51
C LYS A 5 2.83 -12.68 -1.15
N TYR A 6 3.64 -12.73 -0.09
CA TYR A 6 3.18 -12.43 1.26
C TYR A 6 2.62 -11.02 1.34
N PHE A 7 3.35 -10.05 0.79
CA PHE A 7 2.92 -8.67 0.82
C PHE A 7 1.63 -8.46 0.02
N LEU A 8 1.56 -9.02 -1.19
CA LEU A 8 0.36 -8.92 -2.03
C LEU A 8 -0.85 -9.53 -1.36
N LEU A 9 -0.68 -10.71 -0.74
CA LEU A 9 -1.77 -11.35 -0.05
C LEU A 9 -2.33 -10.46 1.06
N ASN A 10 -1.45 -9.88 1.87
CA ASN A 10 -1.88 -9.04 2.97
C ASN A 10 -2.46 -7.71 2.50
N LEU A 11 -1.97 -7.16 1.38
CA LEU A 11 -2.57 -5.97 0.80
C LEU A 11 -3.99 -6.25 0.31
N ASN A 12 -4.21 -7.43 -0.26
CA ASN A 12 -5.56 -7.81 -0.68
C ASN A 12 -6.49 -7.99 0.52
N LEU A 13 -5.98 -8.46 1.64
CA LEU A 13 -6.77 -8.51 2.87
C LEU A 13 -7.15 -7.12 3.34
N LEU A 14 -6.25 -6.15 3.21
CA LEU A 14 -6.56 -4.76 3.53
C LEU A 14 -7.60 -4.19 2.59
N ARG A 15 -7.53 -4.53 1.31
CA ARG A 15 -8.56 -4.13 0.36
C ARG A 15 -9.93 -4.64 0.80
N ASP A 16 -10.00 -5.89 1.23
CA ASP A 16 -11.25 -6.48 1.68
C ASP A 16 -11.76 -5.81 2.96
N LYS A 17 -10.84 -5.35 3.80
CA LYS A 17 -11.19 -4.66 5.04
C LYS A 17 -11.66 -3.22 4.78
N TYR A 18 -11.12 -2.57 3.75
CA TYR A 18 -11.43 -1.18 3.41
C TYR A 18 -11.93 -1.06 1.98
N PRO A 19 -13.08 -1.68 1.64
CA PRO A 19 -13.52 -1.76 0.24
C PRO A 19 -13.97 -0.42 -0.33
N HIS A 20 -14.21 0.59 0.51
CA HIS A 20 -14.60 1.92 0.04
C HIS A 20 -13.40 2.84 -0.14
N ILE A 21 -12.22 2.42 0.26
CA ILE A 21 -11.00 3.21 0.15
C ILE A 21 -10.09 2.61 -0.91
N ILE A 22 -9.82 1.33 -0.83
CA ILE A 22 -8.95 0.63 -1.76
C ILE A 22 -9.80 -0.11 -2.79
N LYS A 23 -9.66 0.30 -4.05
CA LYS A 23 -10.43 -0.32 -5.12
C LYS A 23 -9.79 -1.61 -5.58
N GLU A 24 -8.47 -1.62 -5.72
CA GLU A 24 -7.78 -2.73 -6.34
C GLU A 24 -6.33 -2.74 -5.90
N ILE A 25 -5.76 -3.93 -5.76
CA ILE A 25 -4.33 -4.11 -5.54
C ILE A 25 -3.74 -4.64 -6.83
N ARG A 26 -2.73 -3.95 -7.35
CA ARG A 26 -2.02 -4.36 -8.56
C ARG A 26 -0.59 -4.70 -8.18
N GLY A 27 -0.05 -5.79 -8.73
CA GLY A 27 1.32 -6.11 -8.41
C GLY A 27 1.86 -7.26 -9.22
N ARG A 28 3.15 -7.17 -9.49
CA ARG A 28 3.94 -8.23 -10.09
C ARG A 28 5.31 -8.13 -9.46
N GLY A 29 5.66 -9.12 -8.63
CA GLY A 29 6.87 -9.01 -7.82
C GLY A 29 6.73 -7.85 -6.86
N PHE A 30 7.69 -6.93 -6.86
CA PHE A 30 7.62 -5.74 -6.03
C PHE A 30 7.19 -4.48 -6.78
N LEU A 31 6.63 -4.65 -8.00
CA LEU A 31 5.97 -3.54 -8.68
C LEU A 31 4.53 -3.50 -8.18
N ILE A 32 4.34 -2.88 -7.02
CA ILE A 32 3.07 -2.93 -6.31
C ILE A 32 2.39 -1.57 -6.34
N GLY A 33 1.10 -1.57 -6.70
CA GLY A 33 0.29 -0.38 -6.71
C GLY A 33 -1.02 -0.60 -5.98
N ILE A 34 -1.45 0.41 -5.25
CA ILE A 34 -2.73 0.43 -4.57
C ILE A 34 -3.63 1.42 -5.31
N LYS A 35 -4.68 0.92 -5.94
CA LYS A 35 -5.62 1.79 -6.62
C LYS A 35 -6.69 2.25 -5.66
N LEU A 36 -6.88 3.57 -5.60
CA LEU A 36 -7.84 4.19 -4.67
C LEU A 36 -9.04 4.70 -5.44
N TYR A 37 -10.16 4.90 -4.72
CA TYR A 37 -11.34 5.53 -5.31
C TYR A 37 -11.15 7.04 -5.43
N LYS A 38 -10.52 7.66 -4.42
CA LYS A 38 -10.30 9.10 -4.41
C LYS A 38 -9.22 9.48 -3.39
N ASP A 39 -8.88 10.78 -3.34
CA ASP A 39 -7.94 11.34 -2.35
C ASP A 39 -6.57 10.69 -2.35
N GLN A 40 -6.06 10.42 -3.56
CA GLN A 40 -4.72 9.89 -3.74
C GLN A 40 -3.67 10.76 -3.05
N ALA A 41 -3.77 12.07 -3.18
CA ALA A 41 -2.80 12.99 -2.60
C ALA A 41 -2.78 12.90 -1.07
N LYS A 42 -3.95 12.82 -0.46
CA LYS A 42 -4.05 12.72 0.99
C LYS A 42 -3.49 11.40 1.49
N PHE A 43 -3.79 10.31 0.77
CA PHE A 43 -3.28 8.99 1.10
C PHE A 43 -1.75 8.97 1.06
N ILE A 44 -1.18 9.52 -0.01
CA ILE A 44 0.27 9.58 -0.16
C ILE A 44 0.90 10.42 0.95
N LYS A 45 0.30 11.57 1.26
CA LYS A 45 0.82 12.43 2.31
C LYS A 45 0.87 11.71 3.65
N GLU A 46 -0.20 11.00 4.00
CA GLU A 46 -0.24 10.30 5.27
C GLU A 46 0.74 9.13 5.32
N LEU A 47 0.94 8.44 4.19
CA LEU A 47 1.96 7.39 4.13
C LEU A 47 3.35 7.99 4.33
N MET A 48 3.64 9.12 3.69
CA MET A 48 4.93 9.77 3.83
C MET A 48 5.15 10.29 5.25
N ASP A 49 4.10 10.81 5.88
CA ASP A 49 4.18 11.24 7.26
C ASP A 49 4.52 10.09 8.21
N ASN A 50 4.24 8.86 7.79
CA ASN A 50 4.58 7.66 8.54
C ASN A 50 5.82 6.97 7.98
N ASN A 51 6.62 7.70 7.19
CA ASN A 51 7.91 7.24 6.66
C ASN A 51 7.81 6.10 5.65
N LEU A 52 6.67 5.95 4.98
CA LEU A 52 6.54 4.96 3.92
C LEU A 52 6.67 5.64 2.57
N LEU A 53 7.71 5.26 1.84
CA LEU A 53 8.01 5.87 0.56
C LEU A 53 7.06 5.37 -0.53
N THR A 54 6.38 6.31 -1.18
CA THR A 54 5.44 6.01 -2.24
C THR A 54 5.55 7.02 -3.36
N ILE A 55 5.03 6.65 -4.54
CA ILE A 55 5.00 7.52 -5.70
C ILE A 55 3.59 7.54 -6.27
N ARG A 56 3.14 8.74 -6.65
CA ARG A 56 1.87 8.89 -7.35
C ARG A 56 1.98 8.31 -8.76
N ALA A 57 0.99 7.55 -9.16
CA ALA A 57 0.90 7.01 -10.50
C ALA A 57 -0.44 7.41 -11.12
N ALA A 58 -0.62 7.12 -12.41
CA ALA A 58 -1.85 7.45 -13.11
C ALA A 58 -3.04 6.69 -12.53
N GLU A 59 -4.25 7.20 -12.77
CA GLU A 59 -5.51 6.52 -12.42
C GLU A 59 -5.69 6.28 -10.93
N ASN A 60 -5.23 7.21 -10.10
CA ASN A 60 -5.35 7.10 -8.63
C ASN A 60 -4.63 5.90 -8.04
N VAL A 61 -3.54 5.49 -8.66
CA VAL A 61 -2.71 4.41 -8.13
C VAL A 61 -1.57 4.99 -7.33
N VAL A 62 -1.30 4.40 -6.17
CA VAL A 62 -0.17 4.75 -5.33
C VAL A 62 0.82 3.60 -5.41
N ARG A 63 2.03 3.87 -5.89
CA ARG A 63 3.07 2.86 -5.98
C ARG A 63 3.87 2.83 -4.70
N ILE A 64 4.10 1.63 -4.19
CA ILE A 64 4.91 1.41 -3.01
C ILE A 64 6.30 1.00 -3.46
N LEU A 65 7.31 1.64 -2.88
CA LEU A 65 8.71 1.42 -3.26
C LEU A 65 9.45 0.74 -2.12
N PRO A 66 9.39 -0.60 -2.01
CA PRO A 66 10.17 -1.29 -0.98
C PRO A 66 11.66 -1.25 -1.34
N PRO A 67 12.55 -1.24 -0.33
CA PRO A 67 13.97 -1.32 -0.61
C PRO A 67 14.34 -2.69 -1.20
N LEU A 68 15.48 -2.74 -1.91
CA LEU A 68 15.91 -3.97 -2.55
C LEU A 68 16.14 -5.10 -1.56
N ASN A 69 16.56 -4.77 -0.35
CA ASN A 69 16.86 -5.75 0.70
C ASN A 69 15.74 -5.82 1.72
N VAL A 70 14.49 -5.66 1.29
CA VAL A 70 13.37 -5.64 2.20
C VAL A 70 13.23 -6.97 2.96
N LYS A 71 12.93 -6.86 4.25
CA LYS A 71 12.70 -8.02 5.11
C LYS A 71 11.24 -8.11 5.49
N LYS A 72 10.84 -9.30 5.97
CA LYS A 72 9.44 -9.53 6.34
C LYS A 72 8.94 -8.52 7.38
N ASN A 73 9.73 -8.24 8.42
CA ASN A 73 9.30 -7.29 9.44
C ASN A 73 9.11 -5.87 8.88
N GLU A 74 9.86 -5.50 7.85
CA GLU A 74 9.67 -4.21 7.19
C GLU A 74 8.37 -4.18 6.40
N LEU A 75 8.03 -5.30 5.75
CA LEU A 75 6.75 -5.40 5.06
C LEU A 75 5.58 -5.37 6.05
N ASP A 76 5.73 -6.02 7.19
CA ASP A 76 4.72 -5.99 8.24
C ASP A 76 4.51 -4.56 8.75
N GLN A 77 5.60 -3.81 8.90
CA GLN A 77 5.54 -2.41 9.30
C GLN A 77 4.77 -1.58 8.28
N ALA A 78 5.07 -1.79 6.98
CA ALA A 78 4.37 -1.10 5.92
C ALA A 78 2.88 -1.41 5.93
N LEU A 79 2.52 -2.67 6.16
CA LEU A 79 1.12 -3.07 6.24
C LEU A 79 0.41 -2.38 7.41
N LYS A 80 1.08 -2.26 8.55
CA LYS A 80 0.51 -1.55 9.69
C LYS A 80 0.27 -0.07 9.36
N ILE A 81 1.22 0.55 8.68
CA ILE A 81 1.09 1.96 8.30
C ILE A 81 -0.08 2.14 7.35
N ILE A 82 -0.19 1.29 6.34
CA ILE A 82 -1.29 1.36 5.37
C ILE A 82 -2.63 1.17 6.07
N ASN A 83 -2.71 0.19 6.97
CA ASN A 83 -3.92 -0.05 7.73
C ASN A 83 -4.31 1.18 8.57
N LYS A 84 -3.34 1.80 9.21
CA LYS A 84 -3.57 3.00 10.02
C LYS A 84 -4.10 4.15 9.18
N VAL A 85 -3.49 4.37 8.01
CA VAL A 85 -3.91 5.43 7.11
C VAL A 85 -5.34 5.19 6.64
N CYS A 86 -5.66 3.96 6.25
CA CYS A 86 -7.02 3.61 5.83
C CYS A 86 -8.03 3.84 6.94
N THR A 87 -7.66 3.50 8.18
CA THR A 87 -8.53 3.73 9.33
C THR A 87 -8.83 5.22 9.50
N ASN A 88 -7.83 6.06 9.30
CA ASN A 88 -7.98 7.51 9.43
C ASN A 88 -8.81 8.12 8.31
N LEU A 89 -8.80 7.51 7.12
CA LEU A 89 -9.56 7.99 5.96
C LEU A 89 -10.98 7.45 5.90
N LYS A 90 -11.28 6.54 6.76
CA LYS A 90 -12.56 5.85 6.77
C LYS A 90 -13.76 6.76 7.06
#